data_2388c37b937b3dc7250cd440dd2c9b6e
#
_entry.id   2388c37b937b3dc7250cd440dd2c9b6e
#
_cell.length_a   1.000
_cell.length_b   1.000
_cell.length_c   1.000
_cell.angle_alpha   90.00
_cell.angle_beta   90.00
_cell.angle_gamma   90.00
#
_symmetry.space_group_name_H-M   'P 1'
#
loop_
_entity.id
_entity.type
_entity.pdbx_description
1 polymer ?
#
loop_
_entity_poly.entity_id
_entity_poly.type
_entity_poly.pdbx_seq_one_letter_code
_entity_poly.pdbx_strand_id
1 'polypeptide(L)'
;YKGDLMMLEMLAQCNWTRPLYVALTVGQENYMNLGDNFVQEGLVNRITPFTTNKPGAKNFDTEKTYHNIMTRFKFGNLKQKGLYIDETTMRMCYTHRRLLAQTALQLIAEGKKQKAINILKKADVEIPAYNVTLDYMSGALDMARGWLMTGQKAKGKEYVEAVWKNASQYLNYYLSLSNDRFLQSQNDCIRQIMIMQSTCDVAGMVSPQLEQKYQKQLNNLYTLYHGRGGRMPEGNQ
;
A
#
# COMPACT_ATOMS: atom_id res chain seq x y z
N TYR A 1 -15.25 -7.75 25.38
CA TYR A 1 -15.70 -6.35 25.54
C TYR A 1 -17.18 -6.20 25.14
N LYS A 2 -17.82 -5.08 25.53
CA LYS A 2 -19.22 -4.78 25.19
C LYS A 2 -19.49 -4.79 23.68
N GLY A 3 -18.52 -4.27 22.89
CA GLY A 3 -18.59 -4.28 21.44
C GLY A 3 -18.64 -5.70 20.85
N ASP A 4 -17.91 -6.63 21.43
CA ASP A 4 -17.85 -8.03 20.97
C ASP A 4 -19.20 -8.72 21.17
N LEU A 5 -19.83 -8.48 22.33
CA LEU A 5 -21.18 -9.00 22.61
C LEU A 5 -22.23 -8.46 21.64
N MET A 6 -22.16 -7.16 21.33
CA MET A 6 -23.06 -6.53 20.34
C MET A 6 -22.86 -7.13 18.95
N MET A 7 -21.62 -7.39 18.54
CA MET A 7 -21.32 -7.99 17.25
C MET A 7 -21.81 -9.44 17.16
N LEU A 8 -21.61 -10.24 18.23
CA LEU A 8 -22.13 -11.60 18.32
C LEU A 8 -23.66 -11.63 18.25
N GLU A 9 -24.33 -10.72 18.97
CA GLU A 9 -25.79 -10.60 18.92
C GLU A 9 -26.28 -10.23 17.52
N MET A 10 -25.61 -9.30 16.83
CA MET A 10 -25.92 -8.94 15.45
C MET A 10 -25.75 -10.14 14.50
N LEU A 11 -24.68 -10.92 14.66
CA LEU A 11 -24.44 -12.13 13.89
C LEU A 11 -25.52 -13.21 14.15
N ALA A 12 -25.89 -13.41 15.40
CA ALA A 12 -26.93 -14.37 15.79
C ALA A 12 -28.32 -14.00 15.21
N GLN A 13 -28.65 -12.70 15.23
CA GLN A 13 -29.97 -12.23 14.77
C GLN A 13 -30.07 -12.07 13.26
N CYS A 14 -28.95 -11.83 12.55
CA CYS A 14 -29.00 -11.61 11.10
C CYS A 14 -29.36 -12.87 10.31
N ASN A 15 -29.18 -14.05 10.88
CA ASN A 15 -29.43 -15.35 10.26
C ASN A 15 -28.95 -15.45 8.79
N TRP A 16 -27.87 -14.74 8.47
CA TRP A 16 -27.26 -14.61 7.16
C TRP A 16 -28.20 -14.09 6.04
N THR A 17 -29.37 -13.57 6.40
CA THR A 17 -30.30 -12.94 5.44
C THR A 17 -29.86 -11.54 5.01
N ARG A 18 -29.04 -10.90 5.84
CA ARG A 18 -28.48 -9.57 5.58
C ARG A 18 -26.96 -9.63 5.67
N PRO A 19 -26.21 -9.05 4.70
CA PRO A 19 -24.76 -9.05 4.77
C PRO A 19 -24.28 -8.11 5.88
N LEU A 20 -23.31 -8.58 6.67
CA LEU A 20 -22.58 -7.78 7.65
C LEU A 20 -21.19 -7.48 7.12
N TYR A 21 -20.72 -6.26 7.36
CA TYR A 21 -19.44 -5.78 6.86
C TYR A 21 -18.60 -5.16 7.98
N VAL A 22 -17.29 -5.36 7.89
CA VAL A 22 -16.28 -4.71 8.73
C VAL A 22 -15.44 -3.81 7.82
N ALA A 23 -15.26 -2.55 8.20
CA ALA A 23 -14.41 -1.62 7.44
C ALA A 23 -12.94 -2.06 7.48
N LEU A 24 -12.19 -1.83 6.41
CA LEU A 24 -10.74 -2.12 6.36
C LEU A 24 -9.92 -1.35 7.40
N THR A 25 -10.48 -0.25 7.93
CA THR A 25 -9.84 0.59 8.94
C THR A 25 -9.99 0.07 10.36
N VAL A 26 -10.81 -0.97 10.58
CA VAL A 26 -10.93 -1.64 11.88
C VAL A 26 -9.68 -2.47 12.11
N GLY A 27 -9.05 -2.32 13.29
CA GLY A 27 -7.87 -3.09 13.67
C GLY A 27 -8.18 -4.57 13.88
N GLN A 28 -7.19 -5.43 13.64
CA GLN A 28 -7.34 -6.88 13.73
C GLN A 28 -7.69 -7.36 15.14
N GLU A 29 -7.29 -6.62 16.15
CA GLU A 29 -7.64 -6.85 17.56
C GLU A 29 -9.16 -6.85 17.82
N ASN A 30 -9.93 -6.23 16.93
CA ASN A 30 -11.40 -6.14 17.01
C ASN A 30 -12.11 -7.17 16.11
N TYR A 31 -11.38 -8.10 15.49
CA TYR A 31 -11.98 -9.09 14.58
C TYR A 31 -12.57 -10.32 15.28
N MET A 32 -12.40 -10.48 16.60
CA MET A 32 -12.91 -11.62 17.37
C MET A 32 -12.55 -12.98 16.75
N ASN A 33 -11.35 -13.10 16.19
CA ASN A 33 -10.89 -14.28 15.44
C ASN A 33 -11.72 -14.64 14.20
N LEU A 34 -12.57 -13.73 13.70
CA LEU A 34 -13.37 -13.94 12.48
C LEU A 34 -12.62 -13.59 11.19
N GLY A 35 -11.31 -13.26 11.26
CA GLY A 35 -10.52 -12.87 10.10
C GLY A 35 -10.57 -13.87 8.95
N ASP A 36 -10.61 -15.15 9.24
CA ASP A 36 -10.69 -16.23 8.25
C ASP A 36 -12.07 -16.35 7.58
N ASN A 37 -13.08 -15.69 8.13
CA ASN A 37 -14.44 -15.60 7.60
C ASN A 37 -14.67 -14.34 6.77
N PHE A 38 -13.64 -13.54 6.52
CA PHE A 38 -13.77 -12.28 5.79
C PHE A 38 -13.51 -12.48 4.31
N VAL A 39 -14.37 -11.85 3.50
CA VAL A 39 -14.17 -11.68 2.06
C VAL A 39 -14.11 -10.18 1.77
N GLN A 40 -12.97 -9.71 1.31
CA GLN A 40 -12.79 -8.29 0.99
C GLN A 40 -13.53 -7.92 -0.31
N GLU A 41 -14.37 -6.90 -0.23
CA GLU A 41 -15.21 -6.39 -1.33
C GLU A 41 -15.00 -4.86 -1.51
N GLY A 42 -13.77 -4.46 -1.73
CA GLY A 42 -13.38 -3.06 -1.79
C GLY A 42 -12.88 -2.54 -0.44
N LEU A 43 -13.48 -1.48 0.11
CA LEU A 43 -13.09 -0.86 1.39
C LEU A 43 -13.69 -1.57 2.62
N VAL A 44 -14.34 -2.70 2.42
CA VAL A 44 -15.01 -3.46 3.48
C VAL A 44 -14.72 -4.96 3.33
N ASN A 45 -14.74 -5.65 4.46
CA ASN A 45 -14.71 -7.10 4.53
C ASN A 45 -16.13 -7.59 4.83
N ARG A 46 -16.71 -8.41 3.96
CA ARG A 46 -17.97 -9.10 4.23
C ARG A 46 -17.70 -10.27 5.15
N ILE A 47 -18.47 -10.40 6.22
CA ILE A 47 -18.45 -11.59 7.08
C ILE A 47 -19.23 -12.70 6.41
N THR A 48 -18.65 -13.91 6.36
CA THR A 48 -19.29 -15.11 5.79
C THR A 48 -19.35 -16.23 6.82
N PRO A 49 -20.33 -17.15 6.74
CA PRO A 49 -20.38 -18.33 7.63
C PRO A 49 -19.30 -19.36 7.31
N PHE A 50 -18.55 -19.16 6.22
CA PHE A 50 -17.55 -20.11 5.75
C PHE A 50 -16.16 -19.54 6.00
N THR A 51 -15.26 -20.39 6.47
CA THR A 51 -13.83 -20.05 6.54
C THR A 51 -13.18 -20.16 5.17
N THR A 52 -12.10 -19.39 4.96
CA THR A 52 -11.26 -19.56 3.77
C THR A 52 -10.57 -20.93 3.83
N ASN A 53 -10.42 -21.60 2.69
CA ASN A 53 -9.74 -22.90 2.60
C ASN A 53 -8.23 -22.85 2.94
N LYS A 54 -7.68 -21.66 3.20
CA LYS A 54 -6.27 -21.44 3.55
C LYS A 54 -6.19 -20.49 4.74
N PRO A 55 -5.79 -20.95 5.92
CA PRO A 55 -5.57 -20.10 7.08
C PRO A 55 -4.63 -18.94 6.74
N GLY A 56 -5.00 -17.72 7.10
CA GLY A 56 -4.23 -16.50 6.83
C GLY A 56 -4.29 -15.97 5.38
N ALA A 57 -4.96 -16.68 4.45
CA ALA A 57 -5.19 -16.15 3.10
C ALA A 57 -6.36 -15.15 3.13
N LYS A 58 -6.12 -13.93 2.65
CA LYS A 58 -7.21 -12.97 2.45
C LYS A 58 -8.08 -13.41 1.27
N ASN A 59 -9.34 -13.71 1.54
CA ASN A 59 -10.32 -13.84 0.47
C ASN A 59 -10.59 -12.45 -0.10
N PHE A 60 -10.45 -12.34 -1.40
CA PHE A 60 -10.64 -11.09 -2.12
C PHE A 60 -11.61 -11.32 -3.30
N ASP A 61 -12.79 -10.73 -3.24
CA ASP A 61 -13.72 -10.76 -4.37
C ASP A 61 -13.31 -9.71 -5.40
N THR A 62 -12.46 -10.12 -6.33
CA THR A 62 -11.84 -9.26 -7.34
C THR A 62 -12.90 -8.63 -8.25
N GLU A 63 -13.91 -9.39 -8.66
CA GLU A 63 -14.95 -8.91 -9.58
C GLU A 63 -15.84 -7.86 -8.92
N LYS A 64 -16.30 -8.14 -7.72
CA LYS A 64 -17.14 -7.21 -6.96
C LYS A 64 -16.37 -5.95 -6.58
N THR A 65 -15.10 -6.10 -6.18
CA THR A 65 -14.21 -4.97 -5.90
C THR A 65 -13.99 -4.13 -7.16
N TYR A 66 -13.68 -4.76 -8.30
CA TYR A 66 -13.56 -4.07 -9.58
C TYR A 66 -14.82 -3.29 -9.93
N HIS A 67 -15.99 -3.95 -9.88
CA HIS A 67 -17.27 -3.30 -10.15
C HIS A 67 -17.51 -2.09 -9.24
N ASN A 68 -17.30 -2.25 -7.92
CA ASN A 68 -17.49 -1.17 -6.96
C ASN A 68 -16.56 0.01 -7.22
N ILE A 69 -15.26 -0.25 -7.49
CA ILE A 69 -14.28 0.80 -7.82
C ILE A 69 -14.70 1.55 -9.08
N MET A 70 -15.10 0.83 -10.13
CA MET A 70 -15.41 1.45 -11.42
C MET A 70 -16.72 2.24 -11.42
N THR A 71 -17.72 1.82 -10.64
CA THR A 71 -19.09 2.37 -10.72
C THR A 71 -19.54 3.15 -9.49
N ARG A 72 -19.06 2.82 -8.29
CA ARG A 72 -19.60 3.34 -7.04
C ARG A 72 -18.65 4.27 -6.28
N PHE A 73 -17.32 4.07 -6.43
CA PHE A 73 -16.34 4.88 -5.70
C PHE A 73 -16.36 6.32 -6.17
N LYS A 74 -16.35 7.25 -5.19
CA LYS A 74 -16.24 8.69 -5.41
C LYS A 74 -15.01 9.19 -4.67
N PHE A 75 -14.26 10.08 -5.28
CA PHE A 75 -12.95 10.55 -4.81
C PHE A 75 -12.92 12.02 -4.39
N GLY A 76 -14.09 12.62 -4.17
CA GLY A 76 -14.22 13.92 -3.52
C GLY A 76 -13.45 15.07 -4.20
N ASN A 77 -13.44 15.16 -5.52
CA ASN A 77 -12.75 16.23 -6.24
C ASN A 77 -11.21 16.26 -6.12
N LEU A 78 -10.56 15.17 -5.73
CA LEU A 78 -9.09 15.10 -5.64
C LEU A 78 -8.35 15.48 -6.94
N LYS A 79 -9.05 15.55 -8.08
CA LYS A 79 -8.51 16.02 -9.37
C LYS A 79 -8.24 17.52 -9.40
N GLN A 80 -8.86 18.31 -8.54
CA GLN A 80 -8.65 19.75 -8.52
C GLN A 80 -7.24 20.06 -8.01
N LYS A 81 -6.47 20.82 -8.78
CA LYS A 81 -5.12 21.24 -8.37
C LYS A 81 -5.17 22.24 -7.21
N GLY A 82 -4.16 22.16 -6.34
CA GLY A 82 -4.01 23.10 -5.24
C GLY A 82 -4.93 22.89 -4.07
N LEU A 83 -5.48 21.67 -3.93
CA LEU A 83 -6.25 21.30 -2.73
C LEU A 83 -5.32 21.20 -1.52
N TYR A 84 -5.74 21.80 -0.42
CA TYR A 84 -5.20 21.45 0.89
C TYR A 84 -5.84 20.14 1.36
N ILE A 85 -5.04 19.16 1.67
CA ILE A 85 -5.46 17.85 2.18
C ILE A 85 -4.81 17.68 3.55
N ASP A 86 -5.62 17.61 4.60
CA ASP A 86 -5.13 17.33 5.94
C ASP A 86 -4.56 15.91 6.08
N GLU A 87 -3.82 15.64 7.14
CA GLU A 87 -3.12 14.37 7.35
C GLU A 87 -4.08 13.17 7.38
N THR A 88 -5.25 13.31 8.01
CA THR A 88 -6.23 12.22 8.12
C THR A 88 -6.82 11.89 6.76
N THR A 89 -7.22 12.91 6.00
CA THR A 89 -7.70 12.75 4.62
C THR A 89 -6.61 12.19 3.71
N MET A 90 -5.34 12.61 3.87
CA MET A 90 -4.21 12.07 3.13
C MET A 90 -4.04 10.56 3.38
N ARG A 91 -4.14 10.11 4.63
CA ARG A 91 -4.09 8.68 4.98
C ARG A 91 -5.23 7.88 4.31
N MET A 92 -6.42 8.48 4.20
CA MET A 92 -7.54 7.88 3.47
C MET A 92 -7.23 7.78 1.96
N CYS A 93 -6.64 8.81 1.37
CA CYS A 93 -6.19 8.78 -0.03
C CYS A 93 -5.16 7.66 -0.27
N TYR A 94 -4.22 7.46 0.67
CA TYR A 94 -3.26 6.35 0.62
C TYR A 94 -3.95 4.98 0.68
N THR A 95 -4.93 4.84 1.57
CA THR A 95 -5.72 3.60 1.69
C THR A 95 -6.45 3.28 0.38
N HIS A 96 -7.05 4.29 -0.26
CA HIS A 96 -7.71 4.11 -1.55
C HIS A 96 -6.72 3.71 -2.64
N ARG A 97 -5.58 4.41 -2.78
CA ARG A 97 -4.57 4.05 -3.80
C ARG A 97 -4.01 2.65 -3.58
N ARG A 98 -3.72 2.25 -2.33
CA ARG A 98 -3.30 0.87 -2.01
C ARG A 98 -4.34 -0.16 -2.42
N LEU A 99 -5.62 0.10 -2.15
CA LEU A 99 -6.69 -0.80 -2.59
C LEU A 99 -6.74 -0.93 -4.11
N LEU A 100 -6.62 0.18 -4.85
CA LEU A 100 -6.61 0.14 -6.32
C LEU A 100 -5.40 -0.64 -6.83
N ALA A 101 -4.21 -0.41 -6.27
CA ALA A 101 -3.00 -1.15 -6.60
C ALA A 101 -3.15 -2.66 -6.33
N GLN A 102 -3.62 -3.04 -5.14
CA GLN A 102 -3.87 -4.42 -4.76
C GLN A 102 -4.89 -5.09 -5.71
N THR A 103 -5.98 -4.39 -6.04
CA THR A 103 -7.00 -4.89 -6.98
C THR A 103 -6.40 -5.11 -8.37
N ALA A 104 -5.55 -4.20 -8.84
CA ALA A 104 -4.88 -4.34 -10.13
C ALA A 104 -3.93 -5.56 -10.14
N LEU A 105 -3.13 -5.75 -9.10
CA LEU A 105 -2.23 -6.89 -8.98
C LEU A 105 -3.00 -8.22 -8.93
N GLN A 106 -4.11 -8.28 -8.21
CA GLN A 106 -4.96 -9.46 -8.15
C GLN A 106 -5.59 -9.77 -9.52
N LEU A 107 -6.08 -8.75 -10.24
CA LEU A 107 -6.59 -8.90 -11.60
C LEU A 107 -5.52 -9.41 -12.57
N ILE A 108 -4.27 -8.99 -12.41
CA ILE A 108 -3.14 -9.48 -13.20
C ILE A 108 -2.89 -10.97 -12.90
N ALA A 109 -2.90 -11.35 -11.63
CA ALA A 109 -2.71 -12.74 -11.21
C ALA A 109 -3.83 -13.66 -11.76
N GLU A 110 -5.04 -13.12 -11.94
CA GLU A 110 -6.18 -13.82 -12.56
C GLU A 110 -6.17 -13.76 -14.09
N GLY A 111 -5.15 -13.19 -14.73
CA GLY A 111 -5.06 -13.04 -16.19
C GLY A 111 -5.93 -11.92 -16.78
N LYS A 112 -6.61 -11.12 -15.96
CA LYS A 112 -7.56 -10.05 -16.36
C LYS A 112 -6.84 -8.72 -16.62
N LYS A 113 -5.80 -8.75 -17.45
CA LYS A 113 -4.85 -7.65 -17.68
C LYS A 113 -5.53 -6.32 -18.06
N GLN A 114 -6.57 -6.36 -18.92
CA GLN A 114 -7.26 -5.14 -19.34
C GLN A 114 -8.03 -4.46 -18.19
N LYS A 115 -8.65 -5.25 -17.31
CA LYS A 115 -9.31 -4.71 -16.11
C LYS A 115 -8.29 -4.07 -15.17
N ALA A 116 -7.11 -4.68 -15.00
CA ALA A 116 -6.02 -4.11 -14.21
C ALA A 116 -5.58 -2.74 -14.75
N ILE A 117 -5.37 -2.62 -16.06
CA ILE A 117 -5.03 -1.34 -16.71
C ILE A 117 -6.10 -0.29 -16.44
N ASN A 118 -7.38 -0.64 -16.49
CA ASN A 118 -8.47 0.29 -16.22
C ASN A 118 -8.43 0.80 -14.77
N ILE A 119 -8.15 -0.07 -13.80
CA ILE A 119 -7.98 0.33 -12.39
C ILE A 119 -6.79 1.27 -12.20
N LEU A 120 -5.63 0.92 -12.79
CA LEU A 120 -4.41 1.74 -12.69
C LEU A 120 -4.63 3.14 -13.30
N LYS A 121 -5.27 3.22 -14.47
CA LYS A 121 -5.65 4.50 -15.10
C LYS A 121 -6.60 5.30 -14.23
N LYS A 122 -7.59 4.63 -13.62
CA LYS A 122 -8.52 5.29 -12.71
C LYS A 122 -7.80 5.86 -11.50
N ALA A 123 -6.84 5.12 -10.92
CA ALA A 123 -6.04 5.59 -9.81
C ALA A 123 -5.23 6.86 -10.17
N ASP A 124 -4.58 6.89 -11.35
CA ASP A 124 -3.83 8.05 -11.82
C ASP A 124 -4.73 9.30 -11.99
N VAL A 125 -5.93 9.10 -12.50
CA VAL A 125 -6.87 10.20 -12.75
C VAL A 125 -7.54 10.70 -11.47
N GLU A 126 -8.00 9.78 -10.62
CA GLU A 126 -8.82 10.12 -9.46
C GLU A 126 -7.98 10.51 -8.23
N ILE A 127 -6.75 9.98 -8.12
CA ILE A 127 -5.82 10.25 -7.00
C ILE A 127 -4.49 10.74 -7.58
N PRO A 128 -4.46 11.93 -8.18
CA PRO A 128 -3.30 12.40 -8.92
C PRO A 128 -2.10 12.69 -8.00
N ALA A 129 -0.90 12.49 -8.55
CA ALA A 129 0.37 12.66 -7.84
C ALA A 129 0.62 14.10 -7.35
N TYR A 130 0.04 15.10 -8.00
CA TYR A 130 0.21 16.51 -7.62
C TYR A 130 -0.54 16.90 -6.34
N ASN A 131 -1.55 16.13 -5.93
CA ASN A 131 -2.27 16.33 -4.66
C ASN A 131 -1.94 15.23 -3.64
N VAL A 132 -1.70 14.00 -4.09
CA VAL A 132 -1.39 12.85 -3.23
C VAL A 132 -0.07 12.25 -3.68
N THR A 133 0.99 12.48 -2.93
CA THR A 133 2.36 12.10 -3.28
C THR A 133 2.51 10.61 -3.61
N LEU A 134 3.45 10.34 -4.52
CA LEU A 134 3.84 8.96 -4.85
C LEU A 134 4.97 8.53 -3.92
N ASP A 135 4.61 8.11 -2.72
CA ASP A 135 5.53 7.53 -1.77
C ASP A 135 5.18 6.06 -1.49
N TYR A 136 6.01 5.40 -0.70
CA TYR A 136 5.81 4.00 -0.33
C TYR A 136 4.48 3.79 0.41
N MET A 137 4.17 4.67 1.37
CA MET A 137 2.95 4.56 2.19
C MET A 137 1.67 4.72 1.37
N SER A 138 1.77 5.44 0.25
CA SER A 138 0.64 5.63 -0.67
C SER A 138 0.36 4.43 -1.58
N GLY A 139 1.12 3.33 -1.49
CA GLY A 139 1.01 2.18 -2.38
C GLY A 139 1.59 2.41 -3.77
N ALA A 140 2.44 3.45 -3.93
CA ALA A 140 3.01 3.80 -5.22
C ALA A 140 3.89 2.68 -5.81
N LEU A 141 4.56 1.90 -4.96
CA LEU A 141 5.41 0.80 -5.43
C LEU A 141 4.58 -0.37 -5.99
N ASP A 142 3.41 -0.66 -5.41
CA ASP A 142 2.49 -1.66 -5.96
C ASP A 142 1.81 -1.18 -7.24
N MET A 143 1.52 0.13 -7.35
CA MET A 143 1.11 0.74 -8.61
C MET A 143 2.19 0.57 -9.69
N ALA A 144 3.47 0.79 -9.34
CA ALA A 144 4.59 0.57 -10.25
C ALA A 144 4.63 -0.87 -10.76
N ARG A 145 4.55 -1.86 -9.85
CA ARG A 145 4.48 -3.29 -10.20
C ARG A 145 3.33 -3.56 -11.18
N GLY A 146 2.13 -3.06 -10.87
CA GLY A 146 0.96 -3.21 -11.74
C GLY A 146 1.20 -2.64 -13.15
N TRP A 147 1.76 -1.44 -13.27
CA TRP A 147 2.10 -0.83 -14.56
C TRP A 147 3.16 -1.64 -15.32
N LEU A 148 4.21 -2.11 -14.64
CA LEU A 148 5.27 -2.91 -15.26
C LEU A 148 4.76 -4.26 -15.75
N MET A 149 3.98 -4.97 -14.94
CA MET A 149 3.39 -6.27 -15.29
C MET A 149 2.37 -6.16 -16.43
N THR A 150 1.75 -5.00 -16.58
CA THR A 150 0.84 -4.72 -17.73
C THR A 150 1.57 -4.24 -18.98
N GLY A 151 2.90 -4.09 -18.93
CA GLY A 151 3.74 -3.68 -20.06
C GLY A 151 3.90 -2.16 -20.22
N GLN A 152 3.38 -1.36 -19.28
CA GLN A 152 3.45 0.11 -19.30
C GLN A 152 4.75 0.59 -18.62
N LYS A 153 5.91 0.25 -19.20
CA LYS A 153 7.24 0.48 -18.59
C LYS A 153 7.50 1.95 -18.23
N ALA A 154 7.09 2.89 -19.06
CA ALA A 154 7.29 4.32 -18.81
C ALA A 154 6.56 4.78 -17.53
N LYS A 155 5.30 4.37 -17.36
CA LYS A 155 4.53 4.65 -16.16
C LYS A 155 5.09 3.97 -14.92
N GLY A 156 5.43 2.68 -15.01
CA GLY A 156 6.06 1.98 -13.90
C GLY A 156 7.36 2.64 -13.45
N LYS A 157 8.20 3.07 -14.38
CA LYS A 157 9.45 3.80 -14.10
C LYS A 157 9.17 5.12 -13.38
N GLU A 158 8.19 5.92 -13.81
CA GLU A 158 7.79 7.18 -13.16
C GLU A 158 7.50 6.98 -11.67
N TYR A 159 6.73 5.94 -11.34
CA TYR A 159 6.40 5.58 -9.96
C TYR A 159 7.61 5.12 -9.15
N VAL A 160 8.46 4.27 -9.73
CA VAL A 160 9.70 3.80 -9.10
C VAL A 160 10.63 4.97 -8.78
N GLU A 161 10.82 5.89 -9.74
CA GLU A 161 11.68 7.07 -9.57
C GLU A 161 11.11 8.03 -8.50
N ALA A 162 9.80 8.20 -8.43
CA ALA A 162 9.16 9.03 -7.40
C ALA A 162 9.37 8.46 -5.98
N VAL A 163 9.15 7.15 -5.78
CA VAL A 163 9.37 6.50 -4.48
C VAL A 163 10.85 6.56 -4.09
N TRP A 164 11.76 6.28 -5.03
CA TRP A 164 13.20 6.37 -4.80
C TRP A 164 13.61 7.77 -4.36
N LYS A 165 13.19 8.78 -5.11
CA LYS A 165 13.49 10.19 -4.83
C LYS A 165 13.01 10.58 -3.42
N ASN A 166 11.78 10.22 -3.08
CA ASN A 166 11.19 10.52 -1.78
C ASN A 166 11.99 9.87 -0.66
N ALA A 167 12.21 8.56 -0.71
CA ALA A 167 12.95 7.83 0.33
C ALA A 167 14.40 8.31 0.47
N SER A 168 15.10 8.56 -0.64
CA SER A 168 16.47 9.04 -0.62
C SER A 168 16.60 10.46 -0.05
N GLN A 169 15.64 11.34 -0.31
CA GLN A 169 15.60 12.69 0.27
C GLN A 169 15.43 12.63 1.79
N TYR A 170 14.51 11.81 2.30
CA TYR A 170 14.34 11.64 3.74
C TYR A 170 15.57 11.03 4.40
N LEU A 171 16.16 9.99 3.80
CA LEU A 171 17.36 9.37 4.37
C LEU A 171 18.54 10.36 4.42
N ASN A 172 18.77 11.13 3.34
CA ASN A 172 19.79 12.18 3.32
C ASN A 172 19.53 13.25 4.39
N TYR A 173 18.27 13.66 4.58
CA TYR A 173 17.90 14.61 5.62
C TYR A 173 18.26 14.06 7.01
N TYR A 174 17.85 12.84 7.35
CA TYR A 174 18.17 12.24 8.65
C TYR A 174 19.69 12.07 8.84
N LEU A 175 20.41 11.70 7.78
CA LEU A 175 21.87 11.61 7.81
C LEU A 175 22.58 12.97 7.96
N SER A 176 21.92 14.08 7.69
CA SER A 176 22.48 15.43 7.85
C SER A 176 22.27 16.02 9.26
N LEU A 177 21.46 15.40 10.11
CA LEU A 177 21.15 15.90 11.45
C LEU A 177 22.36 15.83 12.39
N SER A 178 22.36 16.65 13.46
CA SER A 178 23.32 16.51 14.56
C SER A 178 23.29 15.11 15.20
N ASN A 179 24.35 14.69 15.88
CA ASN A 179 24.44 13.33 16.42
C ASN A 179 23.26 12.97 17.33
N ASP A 180 22.84 13.86 18.22
CA ASP A 180 21.73 13.60 19.15
C ASP A 180 20.40 13.40 18.41
N ARG A 181 20.12 14.23 17.39
CA ARG A 181 18.92 14.10 16.58
C ARG A 181 18.98 12.89 15.67
N PHE A 182 20.14 12.57 15.13
CA PHE A 182 20.34 11.35 14.34
C PHE A 182 20.05 10.10 15.15
N LEU A 183 20.54 10.01 16.40
CA LEU A 183 20.29 8.87 17.29
C LEU A 183 18.78 8.66 17.54
N GLN A 184 18.02 9.76 17.67
CA GLN A 184 16.56 9.70 17.81
C GLN A 184 15.84 9.30 16.52
N SER A 185 16.46 9.52 15.35
CA SER A 185 15.88 9.26 14.02
C SER A 185 16.30 7.92 13.41
N GLN A 186 16.95 7.03 14.16
CA GLN A 186 17.46 5.75 13.60
C GLN A 186 16.35 4.88 13.00
N ASN A 187 15.21 4.78 13.67
CA ASN A 187 14.06 4.02 13.15
C ASN A 187 13.52 4.59 11.81
N ASP A 188 13.57 5.90 11.65
CA ASP A 188 13.18 6.56 10.40
C ASP A 188 14.22 6.28 9.31
N CYS A 189 15.52 6.30 9.63
CA CYS A 189 16.57 5.89 8.69
C CYS A 189 16.38 4.46 8.22
N ILE A 190 16.18 3.52 9.15
CA ILE A 190 15.94 2.10 8.85
C ILE A 190 14.73 1.96 7.91
N ARG A 191 13.64 2.65 8.22
CA ARG A 191 12.45 2.65 7.36
C ARG A 191 12.77 3.09 5.94
N GLN A 192 13.53 4.19 5.76
CA GLN A 192 13.89 4.66 4.43
C GLN A 192 14.81 3.67 3.69
N ILE A 193 15.77 3.07 4.39
CA ILE A 193 16.65 2.03 3.83
C ILE A 193 15.82 0.85 3.32
N MET A 194 14.85 0.35 4.11
CA MET A 194 13.97 -0.75 3.71
C MET A 194 13.10 -0.39 2.50
N ILE A 195 12.59 0.85 2.44
CA ILE A 195 11.84 1.35 1.28
C ILE A 195 12.73 1.39 0.03
N MET A 196 13.95 1.89 0.16
CA MET A 196 14.91 1.93 -0.94
C MET A 196 15.28 0.51 -1.41
N GLN A 197 15.47 -0.44 -0.49
CA GLN A 197 15.72 -1.84 -0.83
C GLN A 197 14.56 -2.42 -1.64
N SER A 198 13.33 -2.28 -1.15
CA SER A 198 12.13 -2.72 -1.88
C SER A 198 11.96 -2.04 -3.25
N THR A 199 12.46 -0.81 -3.38
CA THR A 199 12.43 -0.05 -4.64
C THR A 199 13.46 -0.59 -5.62
N CYS A 200 14.65 -1.06 -5.16
CA CYS A 200 15.63 -1.73 -6.01
C CYS A 200 15.03 -2.96 -6.70
N ASP A 201 14.30 -3.80 -5.94
CA ASP A 201 13.67 -5.01 -6.48
C ASP A 201 12.69 -4.68 -7.62
N VAL A 202 11.90 -3.61 -7.47
CA VAL A 202 10.96 -3.17 -8.51
C VAL A 202 11.68 -2.46 -9.66
N ALA A 203 12.80 -1.77 -9.39
CA ALA A 203 13.62 -1.15 -10.42
C ALA A 203 14.22 -2.20 -11.39
N GLY A 204 14.51 -3.41 -10.91
CA GLY A 204 14.92 -4.55 -11.74
C GLY A 204 13.89 -4.93 -12.81
N MET A 205 12.61 -4.79 -12.51
CA MET A 205 11.52 -4.99 -13.49
C MET A 205 11.51 -3.91 -14.59
N VAL A 206 12.05 -2.72 -14.32
CA VAL A 206 12.21 -1.66 -15.32
C VAL A 206 13.42 -1.94 -16.20
N SER A 207 14.60 -2.07 -15.59
CA SER A 207 15.84 -2.49 -16.25
C SER A 207 16.93 -2.86 -15.24
N PRO A 208 17.83 -3.81 -15.58
CA PRO A 208 18.98 -4.16 -14.74
C PRO A 208 19.92 -2.97 -14.45
N GLN A 209 20.04 -2.03 -15.39
CA GLN A 209 20.88 -0.85 -15.24
C GLN A 209 20.32 0.09 -14.15
N LEU A 210 19.00 0.25 -14.08
CA LEU A 210 18.36 1.08 -13.06
C LEU A 210 18.52 0.45 -11.67
N GLU A 211 18.33 -0.87 -11.57
CA GLU A 211 18.55 -1.62 -10.34
C GLU A 211 19.98 -1.46 -9.83
N GLN A 212 20.97 -1.71 -10.66
CA GLN A 212 22.40 -1.56 -10.32
C GLN A 212 22.75 -0.13 -9.87
N LYS A 213 22.19 0.88 -10.55
CA LYS A 213 22.36 2.28 -10.17
C LYS A 213 21.82 2.53 -8.76
N TYR A 214 20.61 2.08 -8.47
CA TYR A 214 19.97 2.28 -7.19
C TYR A 214 20.66 1.48 -6.08
N GLN A 215 21.05 0.25 -6.36
CA GLN A 215 21.81 -0.58 -5.41
C GLN A 215 23.13 0.09 -5.01
N LYS A 216 23.87 0.64 -5.97
CA LYS A 216 25.11 1.39 -5.69
C LYS A 216 24.86 2.61 -4.81
N GLN A 217 23.80 3.36 -5.09
CA GLN A 217 23.44 4.54 -4.28
C GLN A 217 23.00 4.15 -2.87
N LEU A 218 22.20 3.08 -2.75
CA LEU A 218 21.78 2.55 -1.46
C LEU A 218 22.97 2.11 -0.61
N ASN A 219 23.92 1.37 -1.20
CA ASN A 219 25.12 0.92 -0.50
C ASN A 219 25.95 2.10 0.04
N ASN A 220 26.08 3.19 -0.72
CA ASN A 220 26.76 4.39 -0.26
C ASN A 220 26.04 5.02 0.95
N LEU A 221 24.72 5.17 0.90
CA LEU A 221 23.93 5.72 2.01
C LEU A 221 23.93 4.80 3.23
N TYR A 222 23.95 3.49 3.01
CA TYR A 222 24.07 2.49 4.06
C TYR A 222 25.42 2.58 4.77
N THR A 223 26.50 2.75 4.03
CA THR A 223 27.85 2.99 4.58
C THR A 223 27.89 4.26 5.43
N LEU A 224 27.27 5.34 4.95
CA LEU A 224 27.17 6.61 5.72
C LEU A 224 26.34 6.41 7.00
N TYR A 225 25.23 5.68 6.93
CA TYR A 225 24.39 5.38 8.08
C TYR A 225 25.18 4.61 9.16
N HIS A 226 25.91 3.55 8.78
CA HIS A 226 26.77 2.80 9.70
C HIS A 226 27.94 3.62 10.22
N GLY A 227 28.58 4.43 9.38
CA GLY A 227 29.69 5.32 9.78
C GLY A 227 29.28 6.33 10.86
N ARG A 228 27.97 6.65 10.96
CA ARG A 228 27.39 7.47 12.03
C ARG A 228 26.91 6.67 13.25
N GLY A 229 27.22 5.37 13.34
CA GLY A 229 26.81 4.51 14.45
C GLY A 229 25.40 3.94 14.31
N GLY A 230 24.78 4.06 13.14
CA GLY A 230 23.48 3.43 12.86
C GLY A 230 23.57 1.90 12.88
N ARG A 231 22.56 1.23 13.45
CA ARG A 231 22.46 -0.23 13.50
C ARG A 231 21.17 -0.69 12.87
N MET A 232 21.23 -1.73 12.04
CA MET A 232 20.02 -2.40 11.58
C MET A 232 19.50 -3.32 12.69
N PRO A 233 18.17 -3.49 12.84
CA PRO A 233 17.64 -4.49 13.74
C PRO A 233 18.17 -5.86 13.33
N GLU A 234 18.63 -6.64 14.32
CA GLU A 234 19.00 -8.03 14.10
C GLU A 234 17.74 -8.74 13.58
N GLY A 235 17.81 -9.27 12.37
CA GLY A 235 16.72 -10.02 11.79
C GLY A 235 16.39 -11.19 12.70
N ASN A 236 15.16 -11.37 13.10
CA ASN A 236 14.70 -12.65 13.64
C ASN A 236 14.96 -13.70 12.54
N GLN A 237 15.99 -14.53 12.77
CA GLN A 237 16.30 -15.71 11.98
C GLN A 237 15.19 -16.74 12.13
#